data_518f085e1afbe715b4949d95411f542a
#
_entry.id   518f085e1afbe715b4949d95411f542a
#
_cell.length_a   1.000
_cell.length_b   1.000
_cell.length_c   1.000
_cell.angle_alpha   90.00
_cell.angle_beta   90.00
_cell.angle_gamma   90.00
#
_symmetry.space_group_name_H-M   'P 1'
#
loop_
_entity.id
_entity.type
_entity.pdbx_description
1 polymer ?
#
loop_
_entity_poly.entity_id
_entity_poly.type
_entity_poly.pdbx_seq_one_letter_code
_entity_poly.pdbx_strand_id
1 'polypeptide(L)'
;AVTSVNAQKCGTYDGAYEEQEQKFPAFYQNLEAINSDLEADYKSALGKMTHLKIENGKKIIPVVVHVIHDLGGENISDASIQGALDILNANINGQASNFLAKTPDIFASVRGDLNVEFRLAKIDPLGNPTSGIIRVRSELTNEPEPRDAVKALSYWNSYQYFNIWTLKKFQPQDDGNTLLGYAQFPNSGRMSTDGVVLLASQMVSGGTLTHECGHWLGLRHVWGDAECGDDNVKDTPAAREPNFGINLSDFPYHVGFMSQGCVADSLNPAGEMFVNYMDYSSDAHVTMFTKGQNEVMNET
;
A
#
# COMPACT_ATOMS: atom_id res chain seq x y z
N ALA A 1 22.84 20.86 -17.06
CA ALA A 1 22.88 19.91 -15.99
C ALA A 1 21.42 19.58 -15.64
N VAL A 2 20.96 18.41 -16.05
CA VAL A 2 19.66 17.88 -15.63
C VAL A 2 19.87 17.48 -14.17
N THR A 3 19.28 18.22 -13.24
CA THR A 3 19.16 17.77 -11.85
C THR A 3 18.29 16.53 -11.90
N SER A 4 18.88 15.34 -11.66
CA SER A 4 18.11 14.14 -11.42
C SER A 4 17.18 14.40 -10.25
N VAL A 5 15.91 14.54 -10.52
CA VAL A 5 14.89 14.49 -9.47
C VAL A 5 14.95 13.04 -8.99
N ASN A 6 15.36 12.80 -7.75
CA ASN A 6 15.28 11.47 -7.16
C ASN A 6 13.80 11.07 -7.21
N ALA A 7 13.48 10.10 -8.04
CA ALA A 7 12.12 9.60 -8.13
C ALA A 7 11.75 8.90 -6.81
N GLN A 8 10.55 9.09 -6.39
CA GLN A 8 9.98 8.37 -5.24
C GLN A 8 9.54 6.99 -5.73
N LYS A 9 9.74 5.95 -4.92
CA LYS A 9 9.54 4.57 -5.34
C LYS A 9 8.81 3.76 -4.28
N CYS A 10 7.94 2.88 -4.74
CA CYS A 10 7.39 1.76 -3.97
C CYS A 10 8.35 0.56 -4.02
N GLY A 11 8.44 -0.19 -2.93
CA GLY A 11 9.27 -1.41 -2.86
C GLY A 11 8.51 -2.70 -3.06
N THR A 12 7.27 -2.63 -3.55
CA THR A 12 6.40 -3.78 -3.82
C THR A 12 6.48 -4.14 -5.30
N TYR A 13 6.82 -5.37 -5.61
CA TYR A 13 6.84 -5.98 -6.95
C TYR A 13 6.81 -7.50 -6.83
N ASP A 14 6.44 -8.20 -7.90
CA ASP A 14 6.43 -9.66 -7.94
C ASP A 14 7.84 -10.22 -7.65
N GLY A 15 7.97 -11.12 -6.67
CA GLY A 15 9.25 -11.70 -6.26
C GLY A 15 10.02 -10.89 -5.21
N ALA A 16 9.53 -9.72 -4.79
CA ALA A 16 10.23 -8.89 -3.80
C ALA A 16 10.45 -9.58 -2.45
N TYR A 17 9.53 -10.43 -2.02
CA TYR A 17 9.66 -11.20 -0.79
C TYR A 17 10.70 -12.30 -0.94
N GLU A 18 10.65 -13.06 -2.01
CA GLU A 18 11.56 -14.18 -2.32
C GLU A 18 13.01 -13.70 -2.45
N GLU A 19 13.22 -12.52 -3.03
CA GLU A 19 14.55 -11.89 -3.10
C GLU A 19 15.11 -11.61 -1.69
N GLN A 20 14.30 -11.04 -0.80
CA GLN A 20 14.72 -10.79 0.59
C GLN A 20 14.98 -12.09 1.35
N GLU A 21 14.14 -13.13 1.17
CA GLU A 21 14.34 -14.43 1.79
C GLU A 21 15.63 -15.08 1.31
N GLN A 22 15.97 -15.00 0.03
CA GLN A 22 17.23 -15.51 -0.52
C GLN A 22 18.44 -14.74 0.01
N LYS A 23 18.33 -13.43 0.17
CA LYS A 23 19.41 -12.59 0.69
C LYS A 23 19.64 -12.78 2.19
N PHE A 24 18.58 -13.04 2.96
CA PHE A 24 18.62 -13.15 4.42
C PHE A 24 17.97 -14.44 4.96
N PRO A 25 18.37 -15.63 4.51
CA PRO A 25 17.65 -16.87 4.81
C PRO A 25 17.53 -17.19 6.30
N ALA A 26 18.55 -16.89 7.10
CA ALA A 26 18.52 -17.15 8.55
C ALA A 26 17.46 -16.30 9.26
N PHE A 27 17.24 -15.05 8.84
CA PHE A 27 16.20 -14.20 9.41
C PHE A 27 14.81 -14.79 9.11
N TYR A 28 14.53 -15.12 7.85
CA TYR A 28 13.22 -15.63 7.45
C TYR A 28 12.93 -17.04 7.99
N GLN A 29 13.96 -17.89 8.16
CA GLN A 29 13.80 -19.18 8.84
C GLN A 29 13.38 -19.02 10.31
N ASN A 30 13.90 -18.04 11.03
CA ASN A 30 13.50 -17.77 12.40
C ASN A 30 12.02 -17.31 12.52
N LEU A 31 11.45 -16.73 11.48
CA LEU A 31 10.04 -16.36 11.44
C LEU A 31 9.11 -17.55 11.19
N GLU A 32 9.62 -18.71 10.77
CA GLU A 32 8.81 -19.90 10.48
C GLU A 32 8.09 -20.43 11.71
N ALA A 33 8.73 -20.43 12.88
CA ALA A 33 8.09 -20.82 14.13
C ALA A 33 6.91 -19.90 14.47
N ILE A 34 7.11 -18.59 14.33
CA ILE A 34 6.06 -17.59 14.55
C ILE A 34 4.90 -17.80 13.56
N ASN A 35 5.20 -18.05 12.29
CA ASN A 35 4.18 -18.29 11.26
C ASN A 35 3.36 -19.54 11.58
N SER A 36 4.00 -20.63 12.03
CA SER A 36 3.32 -21.87 12.40
C SER A 36 2.38 -21.68 13.60
N ASP A 37 2.79 -20.90 14.59
CA ASP A 37 1.97 -20.57 15.76
C ASP A 37 0.74 -19.72 15.33
N LEU A 38 0.94 -18.72 14.45
CA LEU A 38 -0.15 -17.90 13.93
C LEU A 38 -1.19 -18.71 13.15
N GLU A 39 -0.74 -19.63 12.30
CA GLU A 39 -1.65 -20.53 11.58
C GLU A 39 -2.42 -21.47 12.52
N ALA A 40 -1.76 -21.99 13.56
CA ALA A 40 -2.41 -22.82 14.56
C ALA A 40 -3.49 -22.03 15.33
N ASP A 41 -3.17 -20.82 15.75
CA ASP A 41 -4.11 -19.91 16.41
C ASP A 41 -5.29 -19.57 15.50
N TYR A 42 -5.04 -19.24 14.23
CA TYR A 42 -6.07 -18.98 13.25
C TYR A 42 -6.99 -20.17 13.03
N LYS A 43 -6.44 -21.37 12.81
CA LYS A 43 -7.21 -22.61 12.64
C LYS A 43 -8.04 -22.93 13.89
N SER A 44 -7.50 -22.67 15.09
CA SER A 44 -8.22 -22.81 16.35
C SER A 44 -9.34 -21.79 16.50
N ALA A 45 -9.13 -20.56 15.99
CA ALA A 45 -10.09 -19.47 16.07
C ALA A 45 -11.17 -19.56 14.99
N LEU A 46 -10.93 -20.20 13.84
CA LEU A 46 -11.89 -20.31 12.73
C LEU A 46 -13.27 -20.81 13.15
N GLY A 47 -13.34 -21.72 14.12
CA GLY A 47 -14.61 -22.17 14.70
C GLY A 47 -15.28 -21.15 15.65
N LYS A 48 -14.57 -20.08 16.00
CA LYS A 48 -15.02 -19.04 16.94
C LYS A 48 -15.12 -17.66 16.30
N MET A 49 -14.55 -17.48 15.09
CA MET A 49 -14.63 -16.24 14.35
C MET A 49 -16.05 -16.04 13.86
N THR A 50 -16.74 -15.17 14.53
CA THR A 50 -17.89 -14.49 13.94
C THR A 50 -17.38 -13.68 12.75
N HIS A 51 -18.05 -13.79 11.61
CA HIS A 51 -17.80 -13.09 10.35
C HIS A 51 -17.16 -11.71 10.50
N LEU A 52 -16.43 -11.25 9.48
CA LEU A 52 -15.99 -9.86 9.33
C LEU A 52 -17.03 -8.92 9.92
N LYS A 53 -16.61 -8.09 10.86
CA LYS A 53 -17.54 -7.16 11.51
C LYS A 53 -18.07 -6.19 10.46
N ILE A 54 -19.37 -6.20 10.26
CA ILE A 54 -20.05 -5.24 9.39
C ILE A 54 -20.73 -4.21 10.26
N GLU A 55 -20.39 -2.94 10.09
CA GLU A 55 -21.03 -1.81 10.76
C GLU A 55 -21.48 -0.80 9.70
N ASN A 56 -22.74 -0.34 9.78
CA ASN A 56 -23.31 0.61 8.82
C ASN A 56 -23.14 0.18 7.33
N GLY A 57 -23.13 -1.13 7.08
CA GLY A 57 -22.96 -1.71 5.75
C GLY A 57 -21.51 -1.81 5.25
N LYS A 58 -20.53 -1.36 6.04
CA LYS A 58 -19.10 -1.46 5.70
C LYS A 58 -18.43 -2.63 6.41
N LYS A 59 -17.54 -3.32 5.71
CA LYS A 59 -16.61 -4.28 6.32
C LYS A 59 -15.57 -3.51 7.15
N ILE A 60 -15.39 -3.87 8.42
CA ILE A 60 -14.41 -3.21 9.30
C ILE A 60 -13.12 -4.01 9.32
N ILE A 61 -12.02 -3.37 8.95
CA ILE A 61 -10.67 -3.94 9.00
C ILE A 61 -9.95 -3.33 10.20
N PRO A 62 -9.68 -4.12 11.26
CA PRO A 62 -8.95 -3.64 12.42
C PRO A 62 -7.49 -3.36 12.05
N VAL A 63 -6.99 -2.17 12.36
CA VAL A 63 -5.63 -1.72 12.06
C VAL A 63 -4.82 -1.61 13.34
N VAL A 64 -3.57 -2.05 13.31
CA VAL A 64 -2.55 -1.71 14.29
C VAL A 64 -1.40 -0.97 13.61
N VAL A 65 -0.99 0.15 14.21
CA VAL A 65 0.14 0.94 13.71
C VAL A 65 1.31 0.82 14.67
N HIS A 66 2.42 0.28 14.17
CA HIS A 66 3.68 0.11 14.89
C HIS A 66 4.61 1.27 14.55
N VAL A 67 4.74 2.22 15.45
CA VAL A 67 5.63 3.38 15.28
C VAL A 67 7.01 3.00 15.78
N ILE A 68 7.93 2.72 14.86
CA ILE A 68 9.32 2.40 15.17
C ILE A 68 10.11 3.72 15.16
N HIS A 69 10.71 4.07 16.30
CA HIS A 69 11.33 5.39 16.47
C HIS A 69 12.58 5.34 17.34
N ASP A 70 13.44 6.33 17.21
CA ASP A 70 14.54 6.61 18.13
C ASP A 70 14.45 8.07 18.64
N LEU A 71 13.27 8.43 19.17
CA LEU A 71 12.95 9.72 19.77
C LEU A 71 13.02 10.94 18.82
N GLY A 72 13.07 10.72 17.50
CA GLY A 72 13.04 11.76 16.49
C GLY A 72 11.64 12.11 15.98
N GLY A 73 11.57 12.83 14.87
CA GLY A 73 10.32 13.25 14.23
C GLY A 73 9.49 12.09 13.64
N GLU A 74 10.10 10.91 13.51
CA GLU A 74 9.45 9.67 13.11
C GLU A 74 8.50 9.12 14.18
N ASN A 75 8.60 9.59 15.41
CA ASN A 75 7.66 9.29 16.48
C ASN A 75 6.38 10.15 16.31
N ILE A 76 5.68 9.93 15.21
CA ILE A 76 4.51 10.70 14.81
C ILE A 76 3.35 10.63 15.82
N SER A 77 2.52 11.66 15.85
CA SER A 77 1.39 11.74 16.80
C SER A 77 0.24 10.78 16.44
N ASP A 78 -0.55 10.41 17.45
CA ASP A 78 -1.77 9.63 17.25
C ASP A 78 -2.76 10.35 16.31
N ALA A 79 -2.82 11.68 16.37
CA ALA A 79 -3.64 12.49 15.50
C ALA A 79 -3.19 12.39 14.02
N SER A 80 -1.88 12.34 13.75
CA SER A 80 -1.34 12.14 12.40
C SER A 80 -1.71 10.75 11.87
N ILE A 81 -1.63 9.73 12.72
CA ILE A 81 -2.01 8.34 12.37
C ILE A 81 -3.51 8.26 12.06
N GLN A 82 -4.36 8.85 12.89
CA GLN A 82 -5.80 8.87 12.64
C GLN A 82 -6.12 9.62 11.34
N GLY A 83 -5.50 10.78 11.11
CA GLY A 83 -5.67 11.54 9.87
C GLY A 83 -5.27 10.75 8.62
N ALA A 84 -4.21 9.94 8.68
CA ALA A 84 -3.83 9.06 7.58
C ALA A 84 -4.87 7.98 7.29
N LEU A 85 -5.45 7.38 8.33
CA LEU A 85 -6.53 6.39 8.16
C LEU A 85 -7.81 7.03 7.64
N ASP A 86 -8.11 8.27 8.04
CA ASP A 86 -9.26 9.01 7.50
C ASP A 86 -9.08 9.28 5.99
N ILE A 87 -7.86 9.63 5.55
CA ILE A 87 -7.51 9.79 4.13
C ILE A 87 -7.60 8.46 3.39
N LEU A 88 -7.02 7.38 3.92
CA LEU A 88 -7.12 6.04 3.36
C LEU A 88 -8.57 5.63 3.14
N ASN A 89 -9.42 5.81 4.17
CA ASN A 89 -10.84 5.49 4.11
C ASN A 89 -11.58 6.32 3.04
N ALA A 90 -11.27 7.60 2.93
CA ALA A 90 -11.84 8.45 1.88
C ALA A 90 -11.40 7.99 0.48
N ASN A 91 -10.12 7.71 0.30
CA ASN A 91 -9.54 7.33 -0.99
C ASN A 91 -10.09 6.00 -1.49
N ILE A 92 -10.08 4.97 -0.65
CA ILE A 92 -10.46 3.60 -1.04
C ILE A 92 -11.98 3.46 -1.27
N ASN A 93 -12.77 4.33 -0.67
CA ASN A 93 -14.22 4.38 -0.85
C ASN A 93 -14.64 5.44 -1.91
N GLY A 94 -13.73 5.88 -2.79
CA GLY A 94 -14.05 6.80 -3.87
C GLY A 94 -14.49 8.21 -3.38
N GLN A 95 -14.05 8.65 -2.21
CA GLN A 95 -14.42 9.92 -1.57
C GLN A 95 -13.24 10.90 -1.47
N ALA A 96 -12.21 10.71 -2.32
CA ALA A 96 -11.06 11.61 -2.35
C ALA A 96 -11.49 13.06 -2.57
N SER A 97 -11.03 13.98 -1.73
CA SER A 97 -11.45 15.38 -1.73
C SER A 97 -11.08 16.14 -3.01
N ASN A 98 -10.02 15.70 -3.69
CA ASN A 98 -9.52 16.29 -4.94
C ASN A 98 -10.13 15.66 -6.21
N PHE A 99 -10.99 14.63 -6.08
CA PHE A 99 -11.51 13.86 -7.22
C PHE A 99 -12.13 14.75 -8.31
N LEU A 100 -13.12 15.58 -7.97
CA LEU A 100 -13.82 16.42 -8.95
C LEU A 100 -12.91 17.44 -9.62
N ALA A 101 -11.87 17.89 -8.93
CA ALA A 101 -10.97 18.93 -9.44
C ALA A 101 -9.81 18.37 -10.27
N LYS A 102 -9.50 17.08 -10.15
CA LYS A 102 -8.27 16.49 -10.69
C LYS A 102 -8.48 15.29 -11.61
N THR A 103 -9.69 14.71 -11.61
CA THR A 103 -9.97 13.52 -12.43
C THR A 103 -10.61 13.91 -13.76
N PRO A 104 -10.04 13.51 -14.92
CA PRO A 104 -10.72 13.63 -16.20
C PRO A 104 -12.06 12.90 -16.21
N ASP A 105 -13.08 13.48 -16.83
CA ASP A 105 -14.45 12.95 -16.86
C ASP A 105 -14.53 11.50 -17.37
N ILE A 106 -13.67 11.14 -18.32
CA ILE A 106 -13.65 9.80 -18.90
C ILE A 106 -13.30 8.73 -17.85
N PHE A 107 -12.42 9.03 -16.89
CA PHE A 107 -12.06 8.13 -15.80
C PHE A 107 -13.08 8.14 -14.67
N ALA A 108 -13.82 9.23 -14.52
CA ALA A 108 -14.81 9.37 -13.45
C ALA A 108 -15.90 8.28 -13.50
N SER A 109 -16.22 7.77 -14.70
CA SER A 109 -17.25 6.73 -14.90
C SER A 109 -16.87 5.36 -14.35
N VAL A 110 -15.57 5.07 -14.21
CA VAL A 110 -15.04 3.80 -13.70
C VAL A 110 -14.57 3.87 -12.25
N ARG A 111 -14.76 4.99 -11.55
CA ARG A 111 -14.38 5.13 -10.15
C ARG A 111 -14.99 4.05 -9.28
N GLY A 112 -14.15 3.42 -8.47
CA GLY A 112 -14.51 2.39 -7.49
C GLY A 112 -14.93 2.96 -6.14
N ASP A 113 -15.62 2.12 -5.36
CA ASP A 113 -15.96 2.30 -3.94
C ASP A 113 -15.89 0.91 -3.30
N LEU A 114 -14.87 0.64 -2.48
CA LEU A 114 -14.63 -0.68 -1.91
C LEU A 114 -15.60 -0.99 -0.75
N ASN A 115 -16.20 0.03 -0.17
CA ASN A 115 -17.16 -0.10 0.94
C ASN A 115 -16.56 -0.79 2.18
N VAL A 116 -15.34 -0.40 2.55
CA VAL A 116 -14.62 -0.87 3.75
C VAL A 116 -14.31 0.28 4.70
N GLU A 117 -13.97 -0.04 5.95
CA GLU A 117 -13.45 0.94 6.90
C GLU A 117 -12.23 0.37 7.61
N PHE A 118 -11.08 1.00 7.43
CA PHE A 118 -9.87 0.77 8.21
C PHE A 118 -9.97 1.55 9.51
N ARG A 119 -9.94 0.84 10.64
CA ARG A 119 -10.17 1.43 11.95
C ARG A 119 -9.12 0.96 12.95
N LEU A 120 -8.51 1.85 13.69
CA LEU A 120 -7.61 1.48 14.79
C LEU A 120 -8.26 0.47 15.71
N ALA A 121 -7.56 -0.63 15.96
CA ALA A 121 -8.03 -1.71 16.84
C ALA A 121 -8.34 -1.18 18.23
N LYS A 122 -9.43 -1.69 18.83
CA LYS A 122 -9.85 -1.34 20.20
C LYS A 122 -9.55 -2.44 21.19
N ILE A 123 -9.22 -3.63 20.69
CA ILE A 123 -8.87 -4.81 21.50
C ILE A 123 -7.54 -5.34 20.93
N ASP A 124 -6.59 -5.65 21.80
CA ASP A 124 -5.32 -6.25 21.44
C ASP A 124 -5.44 -7.78 21.26
N PRO A 125 -4.41 -8.49 20.77
CA PRO A 125 -4.46 -9.96 20.62
C PRO A 125 -4.71 -10.74 21.91
N LEU A 126 -4.49 -10.13 23.09
CA LEU A 126 -4.73 -10.74 24.38
C LEU A 126 -6.15 -10.43 24.94
N GLY A 127 -6.94 -9.65 24.20
CA GLY A 127 -8.28 -9.29 24.61
C GLY A 127 -8.38 -8.01 25.47
N ASN A 128 -7.29 -7.27 25.65
CA ASN A 128 -7.29 -6.03 26.45
C ASN A 128 -7.63 -4.81 25.59
N PRO A 129 -8.22 -3.75 26.20
CA PRO A 129 -8.41 -2.48 25.53
C PRO A 129 -7.09 -1.87 25.03
N THR A 130 -7.12 -1.30 23.82
CA THR A 130 -5.94 -0.68 23.18
C THR A 130 -6.32 0.56 22.37
N SER A 131 -5.32 1.40 22.08
CA SER A 131 -5.44 2.48 21.09
C SER A 131 -5.28 1.99 19.64
N GLY A 132 -4.75 0.79 19.43
CA GLY A 132 -4.32 0.30 18.12
C GLY A 132 -3.00 0.91 17.65
N ILE A 133 -2.26 1.60 18.53
CA ILE A 133 -0.96 2.23 18.23
C ILE A 133 0.07 1.69 19.21
N ILE A 134 1.12 1.08 18.67
CA ILE A 134 2.26 0.53 19.41
C ILE A 134 3.49 1.38 19.11
N ARG A 135 4.21 1.80 20.15
CA ARG A 135 5.44 2.58 19.99
C ARG A 135 6.64 1.77 20.46
N VAL A 136 7.59 1.55 19.54
CA VAL A 136 8.78 0.76 19.82
C VAL A 136 10.01 1.61 19.56
N ARG A 137 10.80 1.84 20.62
CA ARG A 137 12.09 2.49 20.45
C ARG A 137 13.12 1.47 19.94
N SER A 138 13.66 1.74 18.75
CA SER A 138 14.69 0.92 18.13
C SER A 138 15.49 1.70 17.10
N GLU A 139 16.79 1.41 17.01
CA GLU A 139 17.67 1.94 15.97
C GLU A 139 17.31 1.41 14.57
N LEU A 140 16.55 0.31 14.48
CA LEU A 140 16.02 -0.24 13.24
C LEU A 140 15.03 0.71 12.51
N THR A 141 14.66 1.83 13.14
CA THR A 141 13.98 2.93 12.44
C THR A 141 14.83 3.56 11.32
N ASN A 142 16.16 3.38 11.38
CA ASN A 142 17.09 3.84 10.38
C ASN A 142 17.66 2.65 9.60
N GLU A 143 17.34 2.60 8.32
CA GLU A 143 17.95 1.66 7.36
C GLU A 143 17.94 0.19 7.83
N PRO A 144 16.77 -0.39 8.18
CA PRO A 144 16.70 -1.77 8.67
C PRO A 144 17.22 -2.75 7.62
N GLU A 145 18.00 -3.74 8.08
CA GLU A 145 18.49 -4.83 7.25
C GLU A 145 18.39 -6.17 8.02
N PRO A 146 17.64 -7.18 7.56
CA PRO A 146 16.77 -7.11 6.37
C PRO A 146 15.65 -6.08 6.52
N ARG A 147 15.04 -5.67 5.40
CA ARG A 147 13.99 -4.62 5.43
C ARG A 147 12.82 -4.97 6.35
N ASP A 148 12.51 -6.28 6.50
CA ASP A 148 11.45 -6.79 7.36
C ASP A 148 11.85 -6.90 8.85
N ALA A 149 13.10 -6.55 9.23
CA ALA A 149 13.53 -6.61 10.63
C ALA A 149 12.67 -5.77 11.58
N VAL A 150 12.09 -4.67 11.08
CA VAL A 150 11.16 -3.83 11.84
C VAL A 150 9.89 -4.59 12.24
N LYS A 151 9.43 -5.53 11.41
CA LYS A 151 8.22 -6.30 11.66
C LYS A 151 8.38 -7.27 12.83
N ALA A 152 9.60 -7.77 13.05
CA ALA A 152 9.92 -8.64 14.17
C ALA A 152 9.96 -7.92 15.54
N LEU A 153 10.04 -6.59 15.57
CA LEU A 153 10.05 -5.81 16.81
C LEU A 153 8.69 -5.77 17.50
N SER A 154 7.62 -5.79 16.72
CA SER A 154 6.25 -5.70 17.20
C SER A 154 5.33 -6.16 16.08
N TYR A 155 4.51 -7.15 16.36
CA TYR A 155 3.66 -7.81 15.38
C TYR A 155 2.35 -8.25 16.03
N TRP A 156 1.23 -8.03 15.33
CA TRP A 156 -0.07 -8.61 15.70
C TRP A 156 -0.55 -9.57 14.63
N ASN A 157 -1.27 -10.60 15.02
CA ASN A 157 -1.73 -11.67 14.13
C ASN A 157 -2.44 -11.11 12.88
N SER A 158 -1.83 -11.25 11.70
CA SER A 158 -2.33 -10.71 10.42
C SER A 158 -3.63 -11.35 9.94
N TYR A 159 -4.02 -12.49 10.48
CA TYR A 159 -5.35 -13.04 10.25
C TYR A 159 -6.47 -12.24 10.93
N GLN A 160 -6.13 -11.30 11.80
CA GLN A 160 -7.09 -10.50 12.58
C GLN A 160 -6.86 -9.00 12.45
N TYR A 161 -5.64 -8.56 12.14
CA TYR A 161 -5.25 -7.15 12.14
C TYR A 161 -4.45 -6.82 10.89
N PHE A 162 -4.75 -5.70 10.28
CA PHE A 162 -3.88 -5.09 9.29
C PHE A 162 -2.74 -4.37 10.00
N ASN A 163 -1.52 -4.87 9.83
CA ASN A 163 -0.31 -4.32 10.45
C ASN A 163 0.31 -3.24 9.56
N ILE A 164 0.58 -2.08 10.13
CA ILE A 164 1.28 -0.97 9.48
C ILE A 164 2.48 -0.60 10.34
N TRP A 165 3.69 -0.65 9.77
CA TRP A 165 4.90 -0.18 10.45
C TRP A 165 5.34 1.15 9.85
N THR A 166 5.77 2.08 10.71
CA THR A 166 6.38 3.33 10.26
C THR A 166 7.81 3.41 10.76
N LEU A 167 8.70 3.94 9.93
CA LEU A 167 10.12 4.11 10.23
C LEU A 167 10.65 5.43 9.69
N LYS A 168 11.87 5.81 10.07
CA LYS A 168 12.48 7.09 9.68
C LYS A 168 13.08 7.05 8.29
N LYS A 169 13.79 5.97 7.95
CA LYS A 169 14.58 5.90 6.72
C LYS A 169 14.78 4.44 6.27
N PHE A 170 14.58 4.16 5.00
CA PHE A 170 14.98 2.91 4.37
C PHE A 170 16.45 2.93 3.94
N GLN A 171 17.01 1.75 3.64
CA GLN A 171 18.31 1.62 2.98
C GLN A 171 18.32 2.43 1.66
N PRO A 172 19.45 3.08 1.33
CA PRO A 172 19.61 3.68 0.00
C PRO A 172 19.34 2.66 -1.11
N GLN A 173 18.66 3.09 -2.15
CA GLN A 173 18.43 2.26 -3.32
C GLN A 173 19.58 2.39 -4.32
N ASP A 174 19.96 1.29 -5.01
CA ASP A 174 21.07 1.27 -5.95
C ASP A 174 20.86 2.21 -7.15
N ASP A 175 19.59 2.47 -7.51
CA ASP A 175 19.17 3.39 -8.58
C ASP A 175 19.14 4.87 -8.14
N GLY A 176 19.50 5.17 -6.88
CA GLY A 176 19.49 6.51 -6.31
C GLY A 176 18.10 7.05 -5.95
N ASN A 177 17.05 6.24 -6.13
CA ASN A 177 15.69 6.62 -5.75
C ASN A 177 15.46 6.53 -4.24
N THR A 178 14.41 7.19 -3.75
CA THR A 178 13.99 7.11 -2.35
C THR A 178 12.81 6.17 -2.22
N LEU A 179 13.00 5.07 -1.47
CA LEU A 179 11.91 4.18 -1.09
C LEU A 179 10.98 4.87 -0.10
N LEU A 180 9.68 4.91 -0.40
CA LEU A 180 8.66 5.53 0.46
C LEU A 180 7.91 4.52 1.32
N GLY A 181 7.69 3.33 0.79
CA GLY A 181 6.98 2.24 1.43
C GLY A 181 7.07 0.95 0.65
N TYR A 182 6.58 -0.11 1.25
CA TYR A 182 6.30 -1.38 0.60
C TYR A 182 5.20 -2.14 1.33
N ALA A 183 4.47 -2.95 0.60
CA ALA A 183 3.51 -3.91 1.12
C ALA A 183 3.97 -5.35 0.86
N GLN A 184 3.34 -6.29 1.51
CA GLN A 184 3.37 -7.69 1.10
C GLN A 184 2.14 -7.99 0.27
N PHE A 185 2.32 -8.56 -0.93
CA PHE A 185 1.19 -9.05 -1.72
C PHE A 185 0.47 -10.20 -1.02
N PRO A 186 -0.85 -10.34 -1.22
CA PRO A 186 -1.56 -11.55 -0.83
C PRO A 186 -0.90 -12.78 -1.46
N ASN A 187 -0.78 -13.86 -0.69
CA ASN A 187 -0.15 -15.11 -1.14
C ASN A 187 1.35 -15.01 -1.49
N SER A 188 2.01 -13.89 -1.23
CA SER A 188 3.47 -13.79 -1.27
C SER A 188 4.00 -13.69 0.15
N GLY A 189 4.96 -14.54 0.52
CA GLY A 189 5.56 -14.52 1.85
C GLY A 189 4.69 -15.12 2.96
N ARG A 190 5.12 -14.89 4.21
CA ARG A 190 4.53 -15.46 5.42
C ARG A 190 3.58 -14.48 6.10
N MET A 191 2.57 -15.00 6.79
CA MET A 191 1.65 -14.16 7.59
C MET A 191 2.37 -13.39 8.71
N SER A 192 3.50 -13.89 9.19
CA SER A 192 4.34 -13.18 10.18
C SER A 192 5.04 -11.92 9.65
N THR A 193 5.03 -11.72 8.34
CA THR A 193 5.55 -10.50 7.68
C THR A 193 4.48 -9.71 6.94
N ASP A 194 3.22 -10.15 7.01
CA ASP A 194 2.12 -9.52 6.29
C ASP A 194 1.82 -8.11 6.81
N GLY A 195 1.56 -7.20 5.89
CA GLY A 195 1.23 -5.80 6.13
C GLY A 195 2.07 -4.82 5.31
N VAL A 196 2.10 -3.57 5.78
CA VAL A 196 2.71 -2.42 5.09
C VAL A 196 3.79 -1.78 5.95
N VAL A 197 4.92 -1.43 5.35
CA VAL A 197 5.97 -0.60 5.97
C VAL A 197 6.13 0.68 5.16
N LEU A 198 6.13 1.84 5.83
CA LEU A 198 6.32 3.13 5.16
C LEU A 198 7.13 4.12 6.00
N LEU A 199 7.68 5.14 5.33
CA LEU A 199 8.29 6.25 6.04
C LEU A 199 7.25 6.97 6.90
N ALA A 200 7.61 7.31 8.13
CA ALA A 200 6.75 8.06 9.04
C ALA A 200 6.31 9.42 8.44
N SER A 201 7.16 10.04 7.62
CA SER A 201 6.82 11.26 6.88
C SER A 201 5.71 11.05 5.84
N GLN A 202 5.60 9.85 5.27
CA GLN A 202 4.59 9.50 4.27
C GLN A 202 3.24 9.14 4.89
N MET A 203 3.23 8.77 6.18
CA MET A 203 1.99 8.55 6.91
C MET A 203 1.13 9.82 6.97
N VAL A 204 1.74 11.01 6.96
CA VAL A 204 1.02 12.28 7.08
C VAL A 204 0.30 12.67 5.77
N SER A 205 0.87 12.36 4.60
CA SER A 205 0.27 12.67 3.30
C SER A 205 -0.88 11.72 2.92
N GLY A 206 -0.81 10.47 3.37
CA GLY A 206 -1.82 9.42 3.16
C GLY A 206 -1.83 8.79 1.76
N GLY A 207 -1.20 9.39 0.76
CA GLY A 207 -1.14 8.85 -0.60
C GLY A 207 -0.34 7.56 -0.66
N THR A 208 0.86 7.54 -0.10
CA THR A 208 1.69 6.33 -0.03
C THR A 208 0.99 5.21 0.73
N LEU A 209 0.32 5.49 1.85
CA LEU A 209 -0.44 4.47 2.58
C LEU A 209 -1.58 3.90 1.71
N THR A 210 -2.27 4.74 0.95
CA THR A 210 -3.34 4.30 0.04
C THR A 210 -2.78 3.39 -1.07
N HIS A 211 -1.63 3.75 -1.65
CA HIS A 211 -0.92 2.97 -2.66
C HIS A 211 -0.51 1.59 -2.11
N GLU A 212 0.20 1.56 -1.00
CA GLU A 212 0.65 0.30 -0.39
C GLU A 212 -0.52 -0.57 0.09
N CYS A 213 -1.61 0.04 0.55
CA CYS A 213 -2.83 -0.69 0.87
C CYS A 213 -3.46 -1.34 -0.38
N GLY A 214 -3.36 -0.71 -1.56
CA GLY A 214 -3.74 -1.31 -2.83
C GLY A 214 -2.95 -2.59 -3.12
N HIS A 215 -1.63 -2.57 -2.94
CA HIS A 215 -0.79 -3.76 -3.07
C HIS A 215 -1.12 -4.85 -2.04
N TRP A 216 -1.32 -4.47 -0.78
CA TRP A 216 -1.72 -5.40 0.28
C TRP A 216 -3.06 -6.08 -0.03
N LEU A 217 -3.93 -5.42 -0.80
CA LEU A 217 -5.19 -5.96 -1.32
C LEU A 217 -5.06 -6.55 -2.75
N GLY A 218 -3.85 -6.82 -3.22
CA GLY A 218 -3.59 -7.58 -4.45
C GLY A 218 -3.44 -6.78 -5.73
N LEU A 219 -3.49 -5.45 -5.69
CA LEU A 219 -3.33 -4.62 -6.89
C LEU A 219 -1.87 -4.51 -7.30
N ARG A 220 -1.59 -4.63 -8.60
CA ARG A 220 -0.32 -4.30 -9.23
C ARG A 220 -0.27 -2.82 -9.61
N HIS A 221 0.92 -2.33 -9.93
CA HIS A 221 1.06 -1.03 -10.59
C HIS A 221 0.34 -1.03 -11.94
N VAL A 222 -0.22 0.10 -12.34
CA VAL A 222 -0.98 0.22 -13.61
C VAL A 222 -0.16 -0.07 -14.86
N TRP A 223 1.17 0.00 -14.80
CA TRP A 223 2.07 -0.39 -15.89
C TRP A 223 2.54 -1.86 -15.79
N GLY A 224 2.03 -2.66 -14.83
CA GLY A 224 2.34 -4.09 -14.68
C GLY A 224 3.83 -4.40 -14.45
N ASP A 225 4.59 -3.45 -13.89
CA ASP A 225 6.05 -3.53 -13.62
C ASP A 225 6.92 -3.85 -14.85
N ALA A 226 6.41 -3.56 -16.04
CA ALA A 226 7.11 -3.69 -17.31
C ALA A 226 6.67 -2.60 -18.30
N GLU A 227 7.46 -2.32 -19.34
CA GLU A 227 7.03 -1.41 -20.40
C GLU A 227 5.74 -1.93 -21.04
N CYS A 228 4.65 -1.19 -20.91
CA CYS A 228 3.31 -1.59 -21.36
C CYS A 228 2.89 -2.97 -20.81
N GLY A 229 3.22 -3.25 -19.55
CA GLY A 229 2.79 -4.45 -18.86
C GLY A 229 1.28 -4.44 -18.56
N ASP A 230 0.80 -5.54 -17.99
CA ASP A 230 -0.60 -5.74 -17.66
C ASP A 230 -0.78 -5.86 -16.14
N ASP A 231 -1.62 -5.01 -15.55
CA ASP A 231 -1.99 -5.10 -14.14
C ASP A 231 -3.12 -6.11 -13.89
N ASN A 232 -3.61 -6.75 -14.97
CA ASN A 232 -4.74 -7.69 -14.99
C ASN A 232 -6.09 -7.07 -14.61
N VAL A 233 -6.25 -5.76 -14.73
CA VAL A 233 -7.49 -5.04 -14.47
C VAL A 233 -8.03 -4.43 -15.77
N LYS A 234 -9.26 -4.74 -16.14
CA LYS A 234 -9.79 -4.41 -17.47
C LYS A 234 -10.13 -2.95 -17.69
N ASP A 235 -10.41 -2.20 -16.64
CA ASP A 235 -10.82 -0.80 -16.70
C ASP A 235 -9.71 0.18 -16.32
N THR A 236 -8.47 -0.31 -16.18
CA THR A 236 -7.24 0.45 -16.17
C THR A 236 -6.62 0.40 -17.56
N PRO A 237 -6.42 1.54 -18.25
CA PRO A 237 -5.66 1.56 -19.49
C PRO A 237 -4.22 1.11 -19.27
N ALA A 238 -3.63 0.38 -20.24
CA ALA A 238 -2.23 0.02 -20.17
C ALA A 238 -1.36 1.29 -20.09
N ALA A 239 -0.45 1.32 -19.13
CA ALA A 239 0.51 2.40 -18.99
C ALA A 239 1.90 1.94 -19.43
N ARG A 240 2.65 2.83 -20.09
CA ARG A 240 3.97 2.50 -20.63
C ARG A 240 4.99 2.27 -19.53
N GLU A 241 4.97 3.14 -18.55
CA GLU A 241 5.92 3.19 -17.45
C GLU A 241 5.30 3.98 -16.28
N PRO A 242 5.91 4.03 -15.10
CA PRO A 242 5.40 4.86 -14.01
C PRO A 242 5.39 6.34 -14.40
N ASN A 243 4.30 7.02 -14.06
CA ASN A 243 4.13 8.43 -14.35
C ASN A 243 4.63 9.31 -13.20
N PHE A 244 5.50 10.27 -13.53
CA PHE A 244 6.02 11.24 -12.57
C PHE A 244 5.70 12.67 -13.02
N GLY A 245 5.17 13.48 -12.12
CA GLY A 245 4.95 14.91 -12.38
C GLY A 245 3.84 15.23 -13.38
N ILE A 246 3.03 14.26 -13.76
CA ILE A 246 1.90 14.44 -14.66
C ILE A 246 0.73 15.08 -13.90
N ASN A 247 0.02 15.97 -14.57
CA ASN A 247 -1.13 16.67 -13.99
C ASN A 247 -2.26 16.83 -15.01
N LEU A 248 -3.41 17.35 -14.58
CA LEU A 248 -4.61 17.44 -15.42
C LEU A 248 -4.40 18.22 -16.75
N SER A 249 -3.46 19.16 -16.81
CA SER A 249 -3.16 19.89 -18.05
C SER A 249 -2.46 19.05 -19.11
N ASP A 250 -1.90 17.89 -18.71
CA ASP A 250 -1.22 16.98 -19.63
C ASP A 250 -2.19 15.96 -20.26
N PHE A 251 -3.43 15.95 -19.78
CA PHE A 251 -4.46 15.05 -20.30
C PHE A 251 -4.96 15.47 -21.71
N PRO A 252 -5.19 14.51 -22.65
CA PRO A 252 -4.92 13.07 -22.56
C PRO A 252 -3.43 12.73 -22.72
N TYR A 253 -2.88 11.90 -21.84
CA TYR A 253 -1.46 11.58 -21.77
C TYR A 253 -1.16 10.21 -22.37
N HIS A 254 -0.12 10.12 -23.23
CA HIS A 254 0.28 8.88 -23.92
C HIS A 254 -0.89 8.19 -24.65
N VAL A 255 -1.62 8.95 -25.46
CA VAL A 255 -2.75 8.44 -26.24
C VAL A 255 -2.27 7.64 -27.42
N GLY A 256 -2.45 6.32 -27.39
CA GLY A 256 -2.12 5.43 -28.50
C GLY A 256 -0.65 5.38 -28.86
N PHE A 257 -0.28 4.42 -29.68
CA PHE A 257 1.11 4.13 -30.07
C PHE A 257 1.87 5.31 -30.68
N MET A 258 1.19 6.13 -31.50
CA MET A 258 1.83 7.29 -32.17
C MET A 258 2.18 8.42 -31.20
N SER A 259 1.58 8.44 -30.03
CA SER A 259 1.84 9.42 -28.96
C SER A 259 2.60 8.81 -27.78
N GLN A 260 3.42 7.77 -28.04
CA GLN A 260 4.19 7.04 -27.06
C GLN A 260 3.35 6.18 -26.09
N GLY A 261 2.05 6.00 -26.33
CA GLY A 261 1.21 5.06 -25.60
C GLY A 261 1.47 3.60 -25.98
N CYS A 262 0.86 2.69 -25.25
CA CYS A 262 0.98 1.26 -25.51
C CYS A 262 0.19 0.84 -26.76
N VAL A 263 0.67 -0.19 -27.48
CA VAL A 263 -0.03 -0.71 -28.67
C VAL A 263 -1.45 -1.16 -28.32
N ALA A 264 -1.67 -1.75 -27.14
CA ALA A 264 -2.98 -2.13 -26.64
C ALA A 264 -3.94 -0.94 -26.49
N ASP A 265 -3.40 0.27 -26.28
CA ASP A 265 -4.18 1.50 -26.13
C ASP A 265 -4.34 2.29 -27.43
N SER A 266 -3.88 1.76 -28.57
CA SER A 266 -3.89 2.49 -29.84
C SER A 266 -5.27 3.05 -30.24
N LEU A 267 -6.34 2.48 -29.71
CA LEU A 267 -7.72 2.92 -29.89
C LEU A 267 -8.31 3.61 -28.66
N ASN A 268 -7.57 3.74 -27.57
CA ASN A 268 -8.06 4.34 -26.33
C ASN A 268 -7.83 5.87 -26.35
N PRO A 269 -8.89 6.68 -26.44
CA PRO A 269 -8.76 8.14 -26.44
C PRO A 269 -8.41 8.72 -25.05
N ALA A 270 -8.51 7.92 -24.00
CA ALA A 270 -8.26 8.36 -22.62
C ALA A 270 -6.76 8.44 -22.31
N GLY A 271 -5.92 7.65 -23.00
CA GLY A 271 -4.51 7.49 -22.63
C GLY A 271 -4.32 6.85 -21.25
N GLU A 272 -3.18 7.10 -20.63
CA GLU A 272 -2.83 6.52 -19.33
C GLU A 272 -3.59 7.15 -18.16
N MET A 273 -3.95 6.31 -17.18
CA MET A 273 -4.74 6.72 -16.01
C MET A 273 -3.81 7.21 -14.88
N PHE A 274 -3.06 8.28 -15.11
CA PHE A 274 -2.12 8.89 -14.15
C PHE A 274 -2.77 9.37 -12.84
N VAL A 275 -4.09 9.37 -12.76
CA VAL A 275 -4.86 9.70 -11.54
C VAL A 275 -5.12 8.50 -10.65
N ASN A 276 -4.67 7.31 -11.04
CA ASN A 276 -4.85 6.08 -10.27
C ASN A 276 -3.88 6.00 -9.10
N TYR A 277 -4.35 5.52 -7.94
CA TYR A 277 -3.47 5.34 -6.77
C TYR A 277 -2.35 4.33 -7.01
N MET A 278 -2.47 3.41 -7.98
CA MET A 278 -1.42 2.45 -8.32
C MET A 278 -0.42 2.98 -9.35
N ASP A 279 -0.41 4.28 -9.63
CA ASP A 279 0.63 4.98 -10.37
C ASP A 279 1.59 5.73 -9.42
N TYR A 280 2.69 6.27 -9.95
CA TYR A 280 3.67 7.09 -9.22
C TYR A 280 3.44 8.60 -9.38
N SER A 281 2.30 9.00 -9.87
CA SER A 281 1.86 10.39 -9.84
C SER A 281 1.78 10.88 -8.40
N SER A 282 2.04 12.19 -8.19
CA SER A 282 2.08 12.74 -6.83
C SER A 282 0.72 12.67 -6.13
N ASP A 283 0.72 12.65 -4.80
CA ASP A 283 -0.48 12.67 -3.94
C ASP A 283 -1.48 13.79 -4.30
N ALA A 284 -0.98 14.89 -4.89
CA ALA A 284 -1.84 15.99 -5.34
C ALA A 284 -2.67 15.63 -6.58
N HIS A 285 -2.31 14.58 -7.31
CA HIS A 285 -2.91 14.24 -8.60
C HIS A 285 -3.60 12.88 -8.62
N VAL A 286 -3.18 11.92 -7.80
CA VAL A 286 -3.89 10.65 -7.64
C VAL A 286 -5.22 10.83 -6.91
N THR A 287 -6.28 10.19 -7.38
CA THR A 287 -7.64 10.49 -6.92
C THR A 287 -8.55 9.28 -6.81
N MET A 288 -8.19 8.12 -7.38
CA MET A 288 -9.13 7.00 -7.48
C MET A 288 -8.47 5.64 -7.65
N PHE A 289 -9.19 4.63 -7.21
CA PHE A 289 -9.16 3.27 -7.74
C PHE A 289 -10.33 3.07 -8.71
N THR A 290 -10.24 2.05 -9.57
CA THR A 290 -11.33 1.69 -10.48
C THR A 290 -12.26 0.63 -9.89
N LYS A 291 -13.40 0.41 -10.57
CA LYS A 291 -14.33 -0.68 -10.22
C LYS A 291 -13.68 -2.05 -10.39
N GLY A 292 -12.90 -2.25 -11.45
CA GLY A 292 -12.15 -3.49 -11.68
C GLY A 292 -11.09 -3.72 -10.60
N GLN A 293 -10.40 -2.68 -10.17
CA GLN A 293 -9.49 -2.76 -9.02
C GLN A 293 -10.23 -3.15 -7.74
N ASN A 294 -11.45 -2.64 -7.51
CA ASN A 294 -12.27 -3.05 -6.37
C ASN A 294 -12.68 -4.53 -6.43
N GLU A 295 -12.91 -5.08 -7.62
CA GLU A 295 -13.17 -6.51 -7.77
C GLU A 295 -11.98 -7.33 -7.28
N VAL A 296 -10.76 -7.00 -7.72
CA VAL A 296 -9.51 -7.65 -7.24
C VAL A 296 -9.37 -7.52 -5.72
N MET A 297 -9.52 -6.30 -5.18
CA MET A 297 -9.38 -6.06 -3.74
C MET A 297 -10.44 -6.78 -2.89
N ASN A 298 -11.61 -7.06 -3.43
CA ASN A 298 -12.67 -7.81 -2.72
C ASN A 298 -12.46 -9.33 -2.73
N GLU A 299 -11.65 -9.85 -3.64
CA GLU A 299 -11.32 -11.28 -3.73
C GLU A 299 -10.18 -11.66 -2.76
N THR A 300 -9.46 -10.67 -2.23
CA THR A 300 -8.41 -10.82 -1.22
C THR A 300 -8.98 -10.84 0.19
#